data_ae94a5c9b918c62a3e16a0b417c868e1
#
_entry.id   ae94a5c9b918c62a3e16a0b417c868e1
#
_cell.length_a   1.000
_cell.length_b   1.000
_cell.length_c   1.000
_cell.angle_alpha   90.00
_cell.angle_beta   90.00
_cell.angle_gamma   90.00
#
_symmetry.space_group_name_H-M   'P 1'
#
loop_
_entity.id
_entity.type
_entity.pdbx_description
1 polymer ?
#
loop_
_entity_poly.entity_id
_entity_poly.type
_entity_poly.pdbx_seq_one_letter_code
_entity_poly.pdbx_strand_id
1 'polypeptide(L)'
;MSQTVSRGEQARAEILEAAKALFLANGYHGTSMRAIAEASGGRAVAGLYNHFPTKEAIFRALIEERNPYGVLVGTVSSAVDGAATVAEFVDGVLRAVFDIMPRHYDFLQLAQIDIREFEGRNVTRVFEQVFPSLVMLIRRAQALPGGRPVPDMALARLLASVTLGFVLTEQLVPHTVLNALSRKEWADLFIDVVLHGLARDDAAGEGMES
;
A
#
# COMPACT_ATOMS: atom_id res chain seq x y z
N MET A 1 -28.00 13.29 2.21
CA MET A 1 -28.40 13.07 3.62
C MET A 1 -27.11 12.96 4.42
N SER A 2 -26.73 14.01 5.15
CA SER A 2 -25.55 13.97 6.03
C SER A 2 -25.86 13.06 7.22
N GLN A 3 -25.18 11.92 7.29
CA GLN A 3 -25.21 11.09 8.50
C GLN A 3 -24.50 11.87 9.61
N THR A 4 -25.20 12.19 10.67
CA THR A 4 -24.65 12.80 11.88
C THR A 4 -23.80 11.73 12.56
N VAL A 5 -22.47 11.84 12.50
CA VAL A 5 -21.53 10.94 13.19
C VAL A 5 -21.85 10.98 14.67
N SER A 6 -22.03 9.83 15.29
CA SER A 6 -22.34 9.75 16.73
C SER A 6 -21.17 10.28 17.57
N ARG A 7 -21.44 10.81 18.76
CA ARG A 7 -20.38 11.25 19.70
C ARG A 7 -19.38 10.12 20.00
N GLY A 8 -19.84 8.88 20.01
CA GLY A 8 -18.98 7.71 20.24
C GLY A 8 -18.04 7.45 19.07
N GLU A 9 -18.54 7.53 17.84
CA GLU A 9 -17.74 7.38 16.61
C GLU A 9 -16.71 8.51 16.47
N GLN A 10 -17.12 9.75 16.75
CA GLN A 10 -16.18 10.88 16.75
C GLN A 10 -15.07 10.69 17.80
N ALA A 11 -15.42 10.28 19.03
CA ALA A 11 -14.45 10.01 20.08
C ALA A 11 -13.49 8.87 19.69
N ARG A 12 -14.00 7.82 19.06
CA ARG A 12 -13.19 6.70 18.55
C ARG A 12 -12.22 7.16 17.48
N ALA A 13 -12.65 7.98 16.53
CA ALA A 13 -11.80 8.53 15.48
C ALA A 13 -10.68 9.42 16.05
N GLU A 14 -11.00 10.31 17.02
CA GLU A 14 -10.02 11.16 17.69
C GLU A 14 -8.95 10.34 18.45
N ILE A 15 -9.36 9.24 19.11
CA ILE A 15 -8.45 8.31 19.78
C ILE A 15 -7.49 7.67 18.75
N LEU A 16 -8.01 7.21 17.62
CA LEU A 16 -7.20 6.57 16.59
C LEU A 16 -6.21 7.55 15.96
N GLU A 17 -6.60 8.79 15.67
CA GLU A 17 -5.69 9.79 15.14
C GLU A 17 -4.58 10.14 16.13
N ALA A 18 -4.91 10.35 17.40
CA ALA A 18 -3.92 10.62 18.45
C ALA A 18 -2.95 9.43 18.62
N ALA A 19 -3.49 8.21 18.65
CA ALA A 19 -2.69 7.00 18.77
C ALA A 19 -1.77 6.80 17.56
N LYS A 20 -2.26 7.04 16.33
CA LYS A 20 -1.45 6.98 15.11
C LYS A 20 -0.25 7.92 15.20
N ALA A 21 -0.49 9.18 15.52
CA ALA A 21 0.58 10.17 15.65
C ALA A 21 1.64 9.75 16.67
N LEU A 22 1.21 9.23 17.83
CA LEU A 22 2.12 8.78 18.88
C LEU A 22 2.87 7.50 18.51
N PHE A 23 2.23 6.53 17.86
CA PHE A 23 2.90 5.30 17.40
C PHE A 23 3.95 5.62 16.33
N LEU A 24 3.64 6.50 15.39
CA LEU A 24 4.59 6.90 14.35
C LEU A 24 5.78 7.68 14.93
N ALA A 25 5.56 8.51 15.95
CA ALA A 25 6.62 9.31 16.58
C ALA A 25 7.50 8.51 17.55
N ASN A 26 6.90 7.62 18.35
CA ASN A 26 7.55 7.00 19.52
C ASN A 26 7.65 5.48 19.44
N GLY A 27 7.10 4.85 18.39
CA GLY A 27 6.91 3.41 18.31
C GLY A 27 5.77 2.92 19.21
N TYR A 28 5.45 1.62 19.10
CA TYR A 28 4.38 1.02 19.91
C TYR A 28 4.76 0.98 21.40
N HIS A 29 5.97 0.51 21.75
CA HIS A 29 6.39 0.40 23.15
C HIS A 29 6.58 1.77 23.81
N GLY A 30 7.03 2.79 23.08
CA GLY A 30 7.20 4.16 23.58
C GLY A 30 5.88 4.93 23.80
N THR A 31 4.74 4.37 23.41
CA THR A 31 3.43 4.99 23.53
C THR A 31 2.62 4.33 24.67
N SER A 32 2.00 5.13 25.54
CA SER A 32 1.15 4.65 26.63
C SER A 32 -0.32 5.01 26.42
N MET A 33 -1.24 4.23 27.04
CA MET A 33 -2.69 4.55 27.06
C MET A 33 -2.97 5.94 27.64
N ARG A 34 -2.17 6.37 28.62
CA ARG A 34 -2.29 7.71 29.22
C ARG A 34 -1.91 8.80 28.20
N ALA A 35 -0.81 8.63 27.47
CA ALA A 35 -0.39 9.57 26.44
C ALA A 35 -1.44 9.70 25.34
N ILE A 36 -2.04 8.57 24.92
CA ILE A 36 -3.12 8.56 23.93
C ILE A 36 -4.36 9.31 24.45
N ALA A 37 -4.76 9.06 25.71
CA ALA A 37 -5.90 9.74 26.31
C ALA A 37 -5.70 11.26 26.38
N GLU A 38 -4.51 11.69 26.75
CA GLU A 38 -4.14 13.11 26.82
C GLU A 38 -4.16 13.76 25.42
N ALA A 39 -3.56 13.11 24.43
CA ALA A 39 -3.49 13.59 23.05
C ALA A 39 -4.86 13.58 22.33
N SER A 40 -5.79 12.73 22.77
CA SER A 40 -7.15 12.63 22.17
C SER A 40 -8.17 13.61 22.77
N GLY A 41 -7.73 14.81 23.19
CA GLY A 41 -8.57 15.87 23.73
C GLY A 41 -8.64 15.89 25.26
N GLY A 42 -7.59 15.41 25.97
CA GLY A 42 -7.52 15.45 27.44
C GLY A 42 -8.50 14.50 28.12
N ARG A 43 -8.83 13.40 27.48
CA ARG A 43 -9.79 12.42 28.01
C ARG A 43 -9.23 11.71 29.25
N ALA A 44 -10.12 11.36 30.18
CA ALA A 44 -9.76 10.42 31.22
C ALA A 44 -9.41 9.06 30.61
N VAL A 45 -8.37 8.39 31.10
CA VAL A 45 -7.94 7.05 30.60
C VAL A 45 -9.09 6.03 30.68
N ALA A 46 -9.95 6.15 31.69
CA ALA A 46 -11.16 5.32 31.82
C ALA A 46 -12.11 5.46 30.61
N GLY A 47 -12.21 6.68 30.04
CA GLY A 47 -13.00 6.91 28.83
C GLY A 47 -12.40 6.23 27.58
N LEU A 48 -11.09 6.08 27.54
CA LEU A 48 -10.41 5.37 26.47
C LEU A 48 -10.73 3.88 26.47
N TYR A 49 -10.76 3.27 27.67
CA TYR A 49 -11.10 1.85 27.85
C TYR A 49 -12.53 1.50 27.42
N ASN A 50 -13.45 2.47 27.38
CA ASN A 50 -14.80 2.25 26.85
C ASN A 50 -14.81 2.01 25.31
N HIS A 51 -13.78 2.49 24.59
CA HIS A 51 -13.65 2.33 23.15
C HIS A 51 -12.66 1.21 22.79
N PHE A 52 -11.56 1.10 23.54
CA PHE A 52 -10.49 0.15 23.26
C PHE A 52 -9.99 -0.48 24.57
N PRO A 53 -10.16 -1.79 24.77
CA PRO A 53 -9.78 -2.46 26.01
C PRO A 53 -8.26 -2.48 26.25
N THR A 54 -7.45 -2.36 25.18
CA THR A 54 -5.99 -2.42 25.28
C THR A 54 -5.36 -1.50 24.24
N LYS A 55 -4.08 -1.15 24.44
CA LYS A 55 -3.25 -0.44 23.44
C LYS A 55 -3.11 -1.26 22.15
N GLU A 56 -3.02 -2.58 22.26
CA GLU A 56 -2.97 -3.48 21.12
C GLU A 56 -4.27 -3.44 20.30
N ALA A 57 -5.42 -3.32 20.94
CA ALA A 57 -6.70 -3.15 20.25
C ALA A 57 -6.77 -1.86 19.44
N ILE A 58 -6.17 -0.76 19.95
CA ILE A 58 -6.04 0.50 19.21
C ILE A 58 -5.13 0.30 17.99
N PHE A 59 -3.96 -0.31 18.18
CA PHE A 59 -3.01 -0.53 17.11
C PHE A 59 -3.58 -1.41 15.99
N ARG A 60 -4.24 -2.51 16.36
CA ARG A 60 -4.94 -3.39 15.42
C ARG A 60 -6.03 -2.64 14.64
N ALA A 61 -6.85 -1.83 15.30
CA ALA A 61 -7.88 -1.03 14.65
C ALA A 61 -7.27 -0.04 13.64
N LEU A 62 -6.11 0.55 13.95
CA LEU A 62 -5.40 1.41 13.01
C LEU A 62 -4.95 0.65 11.76
N ILE A 63 -4.37 -0.53 11.91
CA ILE A 63 -3.99 -1.37 10.75
C ILE A 63 -5.23 -1.73 9.92
N GLU A 64 -6.34 -2.12 10.57
CA GLU A 64 -7.58 -2.51 9.89
C GLU A 64 -8.25 -1.34 9.15
N GLU A 65 -8.27 -0.13 9.73
CA GLU A 65 -8.95 1.02 9.15
C GLU A 65 -8.10 1.80 8.13
N ARG A 66 -6.78 1.75 8.26
CA ARG A 66 -5.87 2.48 7.37
C ARG A 66 -5.36 1.64 6.21
N ASN A 67 -5.67 0.33 6.18
CA ASN A 67 -5.20 -0.50 5.09
C ASN A 67 -5.78 -0.06 3.74
N PRO A 68 -4.92 0.03 2.71
CA PRO A 68 -5.34 0.45 1.38
C PRO A 68 -5.91 -0.69 0.53
N TYR A 69 -5.83 -1.92 0.98
CA TYR A 69 -6.00 -3.09 0.12
C TYR A 69 -7.38 -3.17 -0.54
N GLY A 70 -8.46 -2.81 0.18
CA GLY A 70 -9.81 -2.82 -0.39
C GLY A 70 -9.95 -1.80 -1.53
N VAL A 71 -9.47 -0.57 -1.31
CA VAL A 71 -9.46 0.48 -2.33
C VAL A 71 -8.54 0.10 -3.48
N LEU A 72 -7.37 -0.45 -3.18
CA LEU A 72 -6.39 -0.88 -4.17
C LEU A 72 -6.96 -1.96 -5.10
N VAL A 73 -7.54 -3.03 -4.54
CA VAL A 73 -8.16 -4.10 -5.33
C VAL A 73 -9.28 -3.56 -6.24
N GLY A 74 -10.14 -2.68 -5.71
CA GLY A 74 -11.20 -2.06 -6.49
C GLY A 74 -10.67 -1.19 -7.65
N THR A 75 -9.68 -0.35 -7.37
CA THR A 75 -9.08 0.54 -8.39
C THR A 75 -8.30 -0.26 -9.43
N VAL A 76 -7.51 -1.25 -9.01
CA VAL A 76 -6.80 -2.14 -9.94
C VAL A 76 -7.78 -2.89 -10.82
N SER A 77 -8.84 -3.47 -10.25
CA SER A 77 -9.86 -4.19 -11.02
C SER A 77 -10.48 -3.31 -12.11
N SER A 78 -10.78 -2.05 -11.76
CA SER A 78 -11.33 -1.09 -12.73
C SER A 78 -10.29 -0.66 -13.79
N ALA A 79 -9.04 -0.47 -13.40
CA ALA A 79 -7.97 -0.04 -14.30
C ALA A 79 -7.59 -1.12 -15.32
N VAL A 80 -7.73 -2.41 -14.97
CA VAL A 80 -7.43 -3.53 -15.86
C VAL A 80 -8.68 -4.10 -16.55
N ASP A 81 -9.83 -3.49 -16.33
CA ASP A 81 -11.06 -3.91 -17.02
C ASP A 81 -10.93 -3.58 -18.51
N GLY A 82 -11.10 -4.61 -19.37
CA GLY A 82 -10.90 -4.46 -20.81
C GLY A 82 -9.45 -4.61 -21.29
N ALA A 83 -8.45 -4.82 -20.41
CA ALA A 83 -7.08 -5.12 -20.85
C ALA A 83 -7.07 -6.35 -21.77
N ALA A 84 -6.50 -6.19 -22.97
CA ALA A 84 -6.42 -7.23 -23.99
C ALA A 84 -5.07 -7.96 -23.99
N THR A 85 -4.04 -7.37 -23.36
CA THR A 85 -2.67 -7.91 -23.27
C THR A 85 -2.14 -7.85 -21.84
N VAL A 86 -1.13 -8.67 -21.54
CA VAL A 86 -0.42 -8.58 -20.25
C VAL A 86 0.24 -7.22 -20.05
N ALA A 87 0.74 -6.60 -21.11
CA ALA A 87 1.36 -5.27 -21.04
C ALA A 87 0.34 -4.21 -20.57
N GLU A 88 -0.85 -4.17 -21.16
CA GLU A 88 -1.94 -3.28 -20.73
C GLU A 88 -2.39 -3.57 -19.30
N PHE A 89 -2.45 -4.84 -18.93
CA PHE A 89 -2.78 -5.24 -17.56
C PHE A 89 -1.74 -4.74 -16.55
N VAL A 90 -0.46 -4.95 -16.80
CA VAL A 90 0.63 -4.53 -15.91
C VAL A 90 0.70 -3.00 -15.83
N ASP A 91 0.56 -2.29 -16.95
CA ASP A 91 0.48 -0.82 -16.97
C ASP A 91 -0.66 -0.32 -16.07
N GLY A 92 -1.87 -0.87 -16.22
CA GLY A 92 -3.03 -0.51 -15.41
C GLY A 92 -2.83 -0.78 -13.92
N VAL A 93 -2.26 -1.94 -13.55
CA VAL A 93 -1.93 -2.29 -12.17
C VAL A 93 -0.95 -1.28 -11.58
N LEU A 94 0.18 -1.05 -12.25
CA LEU A 94 1.25 -0.18 -11.72
C LEU A 94 0.79 1.27 -11.57
N ARG A 95 0.03 1.80 -12.55
CA ARG A 95 -0.54 3.15 -12.43
C ARG A 95 -1.50 3.27 -11.26
N ALA A 96 -2.42 2.32 -11.09
CA ALA A 96 -3.35 2.33 -9.97
C ALA A 96 -2.62 2.28 -8.62
N VAL A 97 -1.59 1.45 -8.52
CA VAL A 97 -0.80 1.31 -7.30
C VAL A 97 0.02 2.56 -7.02
N PHE A 98 0.70 3.12 -8.02
CA PHE A 98 1.51 4.34 -7.87
C PHE A 98 0.67 5.58 -7.54
N ASP A 99 -0.62 5.59 -7.89
CA ASP A 99 -1.52 6.67 -7.47
C ASP A 99 -2.04 6.48 -6.04
N ILE A 100 -2.36 5.25 -5.62
CA ILE A 100 -2.99 4.98 -4.33
C ILE A 100 -1.98 4.91 -3.19
N MET A 101 -0.89 4.17 -3.36
CA MET A 101 0.00 3.83 -2.24
C MET A 101 0.62 5.04 -1.54
N PRO A 102 1.02 6.12 -2.24
CA PRO A 102 1.55 7.30 -1.56
C PRO A 102 0.56 8.01 -0.64
N ARG A 103 -0.74 7.88 -0.91
CA ARG A 103 -1.80 8.43 -0.06
C ARG A 103 -2.01 7.62 1.24
N HIS A 104 -1.44 6.43 1.29
CA HIS A 104 -1.52 5.50 2.42
C HIS A 104 -0.14 5.24 3.06
N TYR A 105 0.74 6.25 3.00
CA TYR A 105 2.09 6.11 3.54
C TYR A 105 2.10 5.84 5.05
N ASP A 106 1.16 6.41 5.80
CA ASP A 106 0.96 6.14 7.22
C ASP A 106 0.69 4.64 7.50
N PHE A 107 -0.05 3.97 6.63
CA PHE A 107 -0.23 2.52 6.72
C PHE A 107 1.11 1.76 6.57
N LEU A 108 1.97 2.16 5.64
CA LEU A 108 3.28 1.52 5.47
C LEU A 108 4.17 1.72 6.70
N GLN A 109 4.14 2.88 7.32
CA GLN A 109 4.86 3.15 8.56
C GLN A 109 4.32 2.30 9.73
N LEU A 110 3.00 2.20 9.88
CA LEU A 110 2.37 1.32 10.86
C LEU A 110 2.71 -0.16 10.59
N ALA A 111 2.73 -0.59 9.33
CA ALA A 111 3.13 -1.94 8.95
C ALA A 111 4.58 -2.25 9.35
N GLN A 112 5.50 -1.29 9.25
CA GLN A 112 6.88 -1.47 9.73
C GLN A 112 6.95 -1.65 11.25
N ILE A 113 6.11 -0.95 12.01
CA ILE A 113 5.96 -1.15 13.45
C ILE A 113 5.41 -2.55 13.73
N ASP A 114 4.38 -2.98 13.00
CA ASP A 114 3.77 -4.31 13.14
C ASP A 114 4.78 -5.44 12.88
N ILE A 115 5.56 -5.32 11.80
CA ILE A 115 6.60 -6.31 11.47
C ILE A 115 7.63 -6.42 12.60
N ARG A 116 8.07 -5.29 13.16
CA ARG A 116 9.12 -5.26 14.18
C ARG A 116 8.63 -5.67 15.56
N GLU A 117 7.41 -5.28 15.95
CA GLU A 117 6.93 -5.41 17.34
C GLU A 117 5.86 -6.50 17.50
N PHE A 118 5.24 -6.96 16.40
CA PHE A 118 4.18 -7.97 16.38
C PHE A 118 4.43 -9.09 15.35
N GLU A 119 5.63 -9.19 14.79
CA GLU A 119 5.98 -10.20 13.79
C GLU A 119 5.08 -10.15 12.54
N GLY A 120 4.48 -8.99 12.24
CA GLY A 120 3.60 -8.77 11.10
C GLY A 120 2.19 -9.35 11.23
N ARG A 121 1.76 -9.78 12.41
CA ARG A 121 0.48 -10.49 12.63
C ARG A 121 -0.75 -9.71 12.20
N ASN A 122 -0.77 -8.40 12.44
CA ASN A 122 -1.94 -7.59 12.11
C ASN A 122 -1.99 -7.29 10.61
N VAL A 123 -0.87 -6.99 9.98
CA VAL A 123 -0.78 -6.76 8.53
C VAL A 123 -1.10 -8.06 7.77
N THR A 124 -0.57 -9.19 8.20
CA THR A 124 -0.87 -10.50 7.59
C THR A 124 -2.37 -10.78 7.61
N ARG A 125 -3.05 -10.55 8.74
CA ARG A 125 -4.50 -10.74 8.85
C ARG A 125 -5.29 -9.90 7.84
N VAL A 126 -4.90 -8.65 7.64
CA VAL A 126 -5.56 -7.76 6.67
C VAL A 126 -5.27 -8.22 5.24
N PHE A 127 -4.03 -8.64 4.97
CA PHE A 127 -3.63 -9.16 3.66
C PHE A 127 -4.41 -10.44 3.30
N GLU A 128 -4.60 -11.36 4.25
CA GLU A 128 -5.36 -12.60 4.04
C GLU A 128 -6.80 -12.35 3.55
N GLN A 129 -7.43 -11.23 3.95
CA GLN A 129 -8.78 -10.88 3.52
C GLN A 129 -8.86 -10.53 2.03
N VAL A 130 -7.80 -9.96 1.46
CA VAL A 130 -7.77 -9.54 0.04
C VAL A 130 -7.03 -10.53 -0.86
N PHE A 131 -6.33 -11.50 -0.27
CA PHE A 131 -5.54 -12.47 -1.00
C PHE A 131 -6.34 -13.22 -2.10
N PRO A 132 -7.59 -13.67 -1.88
CA PRO A 132 -8.39 -14.29 -2.93
C PRO A 132 -8.60 -13.39 -4.16
N SER A 133 -8.81 -12.09 -3.94
CA SER A 133 -8.97 -11.11 -5.02
C SER A 133 -7.68 -10.91 -5.80
N LEU A 134 -6.53 -10.88 -5.11
CA LEU A 134 -5.23 -10.82 -5.76
C LEU A 134 -4.96 -12.05 -6.63
N VAL A 135 -5.28 -13.25 -6.13
CA VAL A 135 -5.15 -14.49 -6.92
C VAL A 135 -6.02 -14.45 -8.18
N MET A 136 -7.25 -13.92 -8.09
CA MET A 136 -8.10 -13.74 -9.26
C MET A 136 -7.48 -12.80 -10.30
N LEU A 137 -6.92 -11.67 -9.86
CA LEU A 137 -6.26 -10.70 -10.75
C LEU A 137 -5.03 -11.32 -11.43
N ILE A 138 -4.21 -12.08 -10.70
CA ILE A 138 -3.04 -12.78 -11.24
C ILE A 138 -3.44 -13.81 -12.31
N ARG A 139 -4.46 -14.63 -12.03
CA ARG A 139 -4.97 -15.61 -12.99
C ARG A 139 -5.53 -14.95 -14.25
N ARG A 140 -6.20 -13.81 -14.10
CA ARG A 140 -6.65 -13.01 -15.24
C ARG A 140 -5.47 -12.54 -16.09
N ALA A 141 -4.43 -12.01 -15.47
CA ALA A 141 -3.22 -11.58 -16.18
C ALA A 141 -2.58 -12.72 -16.97
N GLN A 142 -2.49 -13.91 -16.39
CA GLN A 142 -1.87 -15.08 -17.03
C GLN A 142 -2.70 -15.65 -18.20
N ALA A 143 -4.00 -15.39 -18.22
CA ALA A 143 -4.86 -15.78 -19.34
C ALA A 143 -4.75 -14.83 -20.54
N LEU A 144 -4.08 -13.68 -20.40
CA LEU A 144 -3.92 -12.69 -21.46
C LEU A 144 -2.73 -13.05 -22.37
N PRO A 145 -2.80 -12.71 -23.68
CA PRO A 145 -1.68 -12.90 -24.60
C PRO A 145 -0.50 -11.98 -24.26
N GLY A 146 0.70 -12.41 -24.68
CA GLY A 146 1.94 -11.65 -24.50
C GLY A 146 2.65 -11.85 -23.15
N GLY A 147 2.10 -12.69 -22.26
CA GLY A 147 2.73 -13.02 -20.98
C GLY A 147 3.77 -14.14 -21.10
N ARG A 148 4.82 -14.05 -20.30
CA ARG A 148 5.73 -15.18 -20.06
C ARG A 148 5.11 -16.10 -19.01
N PRO A 149 5.28 -17.43 -19.08
CA PRO A 149 4.85 -18.33 -18.03
C PRO A 149 5.69 -18.10 -16.76
N VAL A 150 5.10 -17.39 -15.79
CA VAL A 150 5.72 -17.09 -14.49
C VAL A 150 4.81 -17.64 -13.40
N PRO A 151 5.32 -18.30 -12.35
CA PRO A 151 4.49 -18.73 -11.23
C PRO A 151 3.74 -17.55 -10.61
N ASP A 152 2.44 -17.74 -10.28
CA ASP A 152 1.55 -16.71 -9.73
C ASP A 152 2.20 -15.91 -8.60
N MET A 153 2.81 -16.61 -7.65
CA MET A 153 3.45 -16.00 -6.48
C MET A 153 4.72 -15.20 -6.84
N ALA A 154 5.44 -15.60 -7.89
CA ALA A 154 6.61 -14.87 -8.37
C ALA A 154 6.18 -13.54 -9.01
N LEU A 155 5.12 -13.54 -9.81
CA LEU A 155 4.55 -12.32 -10.41
C LEU A 155 4.00 -11.39 -9.32
N ALA A 156 3.24 -11.92 -8.37
CA ALA A 156 2.73 -11.15 -7.24
C ALA A 156 3.86 -10.49 -6.44
N ARG A 157 4.93 -11.24 -6.14
CA ARG A 157 6.07 -10.72 -5.40
C ARG A 157 6.83 -9.67 -6.19
N LEU A 158 7.02 -9.87 -7.50
CA LEU A 158 7.68 -8.89 -8.36
C LEU A 158 6.91 -7.55 -8.36
N LEU A 159 5.60 -7.58 -8.63
CA LEU A 159 4.77 -6.39 -8.63
C LEU A 159 4.75 -5.69 -7.27
N ALA A 160 4.64 -6.44 -6.18
CA ALA A 160 4.73 -5.90 -4.84
C ALA A 160 6.11 -5.25 -4.55
N SER A 161 7.21 -5.89 -4.99
CA SER A 161 8.57 -5.35 -4.80
C SER A 161 8.79 -4.06 -5.56
N VAL A 162 8.36 -3.97 -6.82
CA VAL A 162 8.44 -2.74 -7.63
C VAL A 162 7.63 -1.63 -6.98
N THR A 163 6.41 -1.93 -6.55
CA THR A 163 5.52 -0.99 -5.89
C THR A 163 6.10 -0.44 -4.59
N LEU A 164 6.49 -1.34 -3.69
CA LEU A 164 7.07 -0.95 -2.40
C LEU A 164 8.39 -0.19 -2.60
N GLY A 165 9.23 -0.64 -3.54
CA GLY A 165 10.46 0.06 -3.91
C GLY A 165 10.19 1.48 -4.37
N PHE A 166 9.22 1.69 -5.26
CA PHE A 166 8.82 3.02 -5.74
C PHE A 166 8.38 3.93 -4.58
N VAL A 167 7.45 3.47 -3.74
CA VAL A 167 6.88 4.27 -2.65
C VAL A 167 7.91 4.54 -1.54
N LEU A 168 8.72 3.55 -1.18
CA LEU A 168 9.72 3.72 -0.12
C LEU A 168 10.88 4.62 -0.56
N THR A 169 11.29 4.56 -1.83
CA THR A 169 12.36 5.42 -2.34
C THR A 169 11.97 6.89 -2.37
N GLU A 170 10.69 7.23 -2.50
CA GLU A 170 10.22 8.62 -2.35
C GLU A 170 10.62 9.25 -0.99
N GLN A 171 10.79 8.42 0.05
CA GLN A 171 11.17 8.88 1.39
C GLN A 171 12.70 8.84 1.64
N LEU A 172 13.42 8.04 0.89
CA LEU A 172 14.85 7.80 1.08
C LEU A 172 15.71 8.65 0.15
N VAL A 173 15.17 9.03 -1.01
CA VAL A 173 15.90 9.77 -2.04
C VAL A 173 15.76 11.27 -1.81
N PRO A 174 16.85 12.06 -1.90
CA PRO A 174 16.78 13.51 -1.77
C PRO A 174 15.77 14.13 -2.76
N HIS A 175 15.01 15.10 -2.30
CA HIS A 175 14.01 15.80 -3.13
C HIS A 175 14.62 16.42 -4.40
N THR A 176 15.90 16.79 -4.39
CA THR A 176 16.60 17.30 -5.57
C THR A 176 16.68 16.28 -6.71
N VAL A 177 16.75 14.99 -6.38
CA VAL A 177 16.74 13.90 -7.36
C VAL A 177 15.30 13.59 -7.79
N LEU A 178 14.38 13.52 -6.82
CA LEU A 178 12.96 13.22 -7.10
C LEU A 178 12.30 14.31 -7.95
N ASN A 179 12.66 15.57 -7.75
CA ASN A 179 12.12 16.70 -8.51
C ASN A 179 12.70 16.83 -9.94
N ALA A 180 13.64 15.96 -10.33
CA ALA A 180 14.15 15.93 -11.71
C ALA A 180 13.06 15.55 -12.72
N LEU A 181 12.08 14.76 -12.29
CA LEU A 181 10.91 14.36 -13.07
C LEU A 181 9.65 14.55 -12.23
N SER A 182 8.52 14.79 -12.90
CA SER A 182 7.21 14.72 -12.22
C SER A 182 6.90 13.28 -11.78
N ARG A 183 5.99 13.10 -10.83
CA ARG A 183 5.54 11.78 -10.40
C ARG A 183 5.04 10.92 -11.56
N LYS A 184 4.35 11.53 -12.52
CA LYS A 184 3.87 10.84 -13.72
C LYS A 184 5.02 10.34 -14.58
N GLU A 185 6.03 11.15 -14.83
CA GLU A 185 7.20 10.78 -15.61
C GLU A 185 8.00 9.66 -14.93
N TRP A 186 8.15 9.71 -13.61
CA TRP A 186 8.73 8.59 -12.84
C TRP A 186 7.92 7.29 -12.99
N ALA A 187 6.61 7.37 -12.89
CA ALA A 187 5.74 6.19 -13.06
C ALA A 187 5.85 5.63 -14.48
N ASP A 188 5.79 6.49 -15.51
CA ASP A 188 5.91 6.08 -16.91
C ASP A 188 7.25 5.38 -17.16
N LEU A 189 8.37 5.92 -16.64
CA LEU A 189 9.70 5.32 -16.75
C LEU A 189 9.78 3.96 -16.05
N PHE A 190 9.26 3.85 -14.83
CA PHE A 190 9.23 2.57 -14.11
C PHE A 190 8.40 1.51 -14.82
N ILE A 191 7.26 1.88 -15.38
CA ILE A 191 6.40 0.99 -16.15
C ILE A 191 7.10 0.53 -17.40
N ASP A 192 7.72 1.44 -18.13
CA ASP A 192 8.48 1.13 -19.36
C ASP A 192 9.61 0.12 -19.08
N VAL A 193 10.41 0.37 -18.04
CA VAL A 193 11.48 -0.54 -17.61
C VAL A 193 10.95 -1.90 -17.16
N VAL A 194 9.82 -1.95 -16.47
CA VAL A 194 9.22 -3.23 -16.04
C VAL A 194 8.72 -4.04 -17.23
N LEU A 195 8.14 -3.38 -18.24
CA LEU A 195 7.58 -4.04 -19.41
C LEU A 195 8.64 -4.43 -20.45
N HIS A 196 9.64 -3.61 -20.66
CA HIS A 196 10.60 -3.76 -21.78
C HIS A 196 12.03 -4.06 -21.32
N GLY A 197 12.34 -3.89 -20.01
CA GLY A 197 13.69 -4.08 -19.46
C GLY A 197 14.62 -2.89 -19.68
N LEU A 198 15.87 -3.02 -19.22
CA LEU A 198 16.92 -2.00 -19.35
C LEU A 198 17.81 -2.25 -20.58
N ALA A 199 17.86 -3.49 -21.08
CA ALA A 199 18.67 -3.84 -22.25
C ALA A 199 17.88 -3.55 -23.53
N ARG A 200 18.51 -2.88 -24.48
CA ARG A 200 18.02 -2.83 -25.87
C ARG A 200 18.31 -4.18 -26.52
N ASP A 201 17.33 -4.75 -27.20
CA ASP A 201 17.57 -5.83 -28.16
C ASP A 201 18.25 -5.24 -29.39
N ASP A 202 19.58 -5.09 -29.35
CA ASP A 202 20.38 -4.68 -30.50
C ASP A 202 20.45 -5.78 -31.61
N ALA A 203 19.76 -6.89 -31.41
CA ALA A 203 19.77 -8.06 -32.31
C ALA A 203 18.86 -7.94 -33.56
N ALA A 204 18.17 -6.81 -33.78
CA ALA A 204 17.28 -6.65 -34.93
C ALA A 204 17.92 -5.90 -36.14
N GLY A 205 19.21 -5.59 -36.09
CA GLY A 205 19.89 -4.71 -37.07
C GLY A 205 20.91 -5.33 -38.03
N GLU A 206 21.32 -6.60 -37.85
CA GLU A 206 22.35 -7.20 -38.72
C GLU A 206 21.81 -8.42 -39.47
N GLY A 207 20.92 -8.20 -40.43
CA GLY A 207 20.38 -9.30 -41.23
C GLY A 207 19.80 -8.92 -42.59
N MET A 208 20.28 -7.84 -43.21
CA MET A 208 19.84 -7.56 -44.59
C MET A 208 20.82 -6.68 -45.35
N GLU A 209 22.05 -7.20 -45.54
CA GLU A 209 22.94 -6.82 -46.66
C GLU A 209 23.85 -8.01 -46.95
N SER A 210 23.42 -8.83 -47.91
CA SER A 210 24.29 -9.66 -48.75
C SER A 210 23.55 -10.07 -49.99
#